data_e76fb0c01b2b475cf548d3aabeaa66c9
#
_entry.id   e76fb0c01b2b475cf548d3aabeaa66c9
#
_cell.length_a   1.000
_cell.length_b   1.000
_cell.length_c   1.000
_cell.angle_alpha   90.00
_cell.angle_beta   90.00
_cell.angle_gamma   90.00
#
_symmetry.space_group_name_H-M   'P 1'
#
loop_
_entity.id
_entity.type
_entity.pdbx_description
1 polymer ?
#
loop_
_entity_poly.entity_id
_entity_poly.type
_entity_poly.pdbx_seq_one_letter_code
_entity_poly.pdbx_strand_id
1 'polypeptide(L)'
;MLQYNMYINRKPGDEMQLKDVGEFNFIRHIKDNTIYDPSTVITGIGDDCAVYSAIDKTDQLISTDTMVEGVHFSFHYMMPYDVGYRLMSANLSDIAAMGGSPRQIVLSVAVPEYVDTTILDEIYRGIKDQCARYHVNILGGDTVRTEGPMVWTVTIIGDVPKGTAVMRSGAQVGDLVGVTNYVGYAATGLGALSYNLEGYHITKIGHQRPDPQIELGQRLRQLGIHSMNDISDGLGSELNEIASASNVSIVIEEKAIPLHEETYELARYLQTNPVDYALYGGEDFQLVFTAPKSLLPKLENLAGITIIGEVLSGPSRVQMVTPDKTIKTIEAKGYNHFHES
;
A
#
# COMPACT_ATOMS: atom_id res chain seq x y z
N MET A 1 -11.71 -3.29 -21.91
CA MET A 1 -11.45 -3.06 -23.35
C MET A 1 -11.97 -1.72 -23.88
N LEU A 2 -13.20 -1.29 -23.57
CA LEU A 2 -13.75 -0.03 -24.10
C LEU A 2 -13.06 1.24 -23.57
N GLN A 3 -12.60 1.28 -22.31
CA GLN A 3 -11.94 2.46 -21.74
C GLN A 3 -10.46 2.60 -22.17
N TYR A 4 -9.74 1.49 -22.29
CA TYR A 4 -8.37 1.50 -22.82
C TYR A 4 -8.33 1.99 -24.27
N ASN A 5 -9.32 1.57 -25.09
CA ASN A 5 -9.49 2.08 -26.44
C ASN A 5 -9.81 3.59 -26.52
N MET A 6 -10.27 4.21 -25.45
CA MET A 6 -10.55 5.65 -25.41
C MET A 6 -9.27 6.50 -25.35
N TYR A 7 -8.18 5.97 -24.76
CA TYR A 7 -6.87 6.62 -24.75
C TYR A 7 -6.05 6.33 -26.02
N ILE A 8 -6.26 5.17 -26.67
CA ILE A 8 -5.57 4.77 -27.90
C ILE A 8 -6.25 5.31 -29.17
N ASN A 9 -7.59 5.59 -29.15
CA ASN A 9 -8.37 6.00 -30.32
C ASN A 9 -8.67 7.52 -30.40
N ARG A 10 -7.80 8.38 -29.82
CA ARG A 10 -7.87 9.82 -30.12
C ARG A 10 -7.40 10.09 -31.55
N LYS A 11 -7.98 11.11 -32.19
CA LYS A 11 -7.62 11.44 -33.59
C LYS A 11 -6.15 11.82 -33.69
N PRO A 12 -5.44 11.39 -34.75
CA PRO A 12 -4.09 11.86 -35.02
C PRO A 12 -4.10 13.40 -35.14
N GLY A 13 -3.39 14.08 -34.22
CA GLY A 13 -3.25 15.53 -34.27
C GLY A 13 -3.09 16.22 -32.90
N ASP A 14 -3.52 15.59 -31.79
CA ASP A 14 -3.44 16.17 -30.44
C ASP A 14 -2.56 15.35 -29.48
N GLU A 15 -1.90 14.31 -29.94
CA GLU A 15 -1.09 13.41 -29.10
C GLU A 15 0.37 13.83 -29.16
N MET A 16 0.88 14.35 -28.04
CA MET A 16 2.29 14.68 -27.89
C MET A 16 3.00 13.52 -27.19
N GLN A 17 3.83 12.76 -27.90
CA GLN A 17 4.61 11.68 -27.31
C GLN A 17 5.79 12.26 -26.52
N LEU A 18 6.24 11.53 -25.50
CA LEU A 18 7.33 12.00 -24.64
C LEU A 18 8.61 12.31 -25.44
N LYS A 19 8.89 11.54 -26.50
CA LYS A 19 10.01 11.82 -27.43
C LYS A 19 9.93 13.20 -28.12
N ASP A 20 8.70 13.73 -28.35
CA ASP A 20 8.48 15.01 -29.00
C ASP A 20 8.60 16.19 -28.03
N VAL A 21 8.27 15.94 -26.76
CA VAL A 21 8.40 16.91 -25.66
C VAL A 21 9.83 17.00 -25.14
N GLY A 22 10.48 15.86 -24.99
CA GLY A 22 11.80 15.71 -24.39
C GLY A 22 11.77 15.82 -22.85
N GLU A 23 12.78 15.24 -22.22
CA GLU A 23 12.91 15.10 -20.75
C GLU A 23 12.74 16.42 -20.00
N PHE A 24 13.57 17.42 -20.33
CA PHE A 24 13.57 18.69 -19.57
C PHE A 24 12.27 19.49 -19.70
N ASN A 25 11.57 19.39 -20.82
CA ASN A 25 10.28 20.05 -20.97
C ASN A 25 9.21 19.30 -20.18
N PHE A 26 9.26 17.98 -20.13
CA PHE A 26 8.37 17.18 -19.29
C PHE A 26 8.59 17.47 -17.80
N ILE A 27 9.84 17.51 -17.32
CA ILE A 27 10.16 17.88 -15.94
C ILE A 27 9.60 19.27 -15.59
N ARG A 28 9.74 20.26 -16.50
CA ARG A 28 9.14 21.60 -16.27
C ARG A 28 7.62 21.54 -16.17
N HIS A 29 6.97 20.71 -16.96
CA HIS A 29 5.52 20.55 -16.95
C HIS A 29 5.01 19.95 -15.63
N ILE A 30 5.67 18.93 -15.11
CA ILE A 30 5.25 18.26 -13.86
C ILE A 30 5.63 19.04 -12.59
N LYS A 31 6.49 20.05 -12.67
CA LYS A 31 7.01 20.81 -11.52
C LYS A 31 5.94 21.56 -10.72
N ASP A 32 4.85 21.95 -11.36
CA ASP A 32 3.80 22.72 -10.68
C ASP A 32 3.04 21.87 -9.68
N ASN A 33 2.70 22.47 -8.53
CA ASN A 33 1.97 21.81 -7.44
C ASN A 33 2.70 20.57 -6.90
N THR A 34 3.96 20.72 -6.51
CA THR A 34 4.79 19.63 -5.93
C THR A 34 5.16 19.90 -4.47
N ILE A 35 4.99 21.12 -3.95
CA ILE A 35 5.30 21.48 -2.56
C ILE A 35 4.00 21.78 -1.82
N TYR A 36 3.63 20.93 -0.89
CA TYR A 36 2.41 21.00 -0.09
C TYR A 36 2.68 21.45 1.36
N ASP A 37 3.90 21.20 1.87
CA ASP A 37 4.40 21.72 3.12
C ASP A 37 5.74 22.42 2.88
N PRO A 38 5.75 23.74 2.68
CA PRO A 38 6.99 24.49 2.44
C PRO A 38 7.85 24.68 3.69
N SER A 39 7.39 24.30 4.88
CA SER A 39 8.11 24.57 6.13
C SER A 39 9.43 23.82 6.24
N THR A 40 9.55 22.67 5.56
CA THR A 40 10.77 21.84 5.57
C THR A 40 11.58 21.94 4.28
N VAL A 41 11.03 22.49 3.20
CA VAL A 41 11.68 22.53 1.88
C VAL A 41 12.39 23.85 1.67
N ILE A 42 13.70 23.79 1.41
CA ILE A 42 14.55 24.94 1.06
C ILE A 42 14.62 25.08 -0.47
N THR A 43 14.86 23.99 -1.17
CA THR A 43 14.87 23.91 -2.64
C THR A 43 14.25 22.59 -3.09
N GLY A 44 13.27 22.65 -3.99
CA GLY A 44 12.62 21.48 -4.60
C GLY A 44 13.18 21.20 -6.01
N ILE A 45 12.30 20.82 -6.95
CA ILE A 45 12.66 20.51 -8.35
C ILE A 45 13.28 21.73 -9.04
N GLY A 46 14.48 21.56 -9.62
CA GLY A 46 15.11 22.58 -10.47
C GLY A 46 16.56 22.89 -10.17
N ASP A 47 17.20 22.15 -9.29
CA ASP A 47 18.65 22.17 -9.01
C ASP A 47 19.16 20.71 -9.04
N ASP A 48 20.49 20.50 -8.91
CA ASP A 48 21.11 19.17 -8.91
C ASP A 48 20.58 18.28 -7.78
N CYS A 49 20.22 18.88 -6.64
CA CYS A 49 19.61 18.20 -5.50
C CYS A 49 18.47 19.02 -4.91
N ALA A 50 17.47 18.37 -4.37
CA ALA A 50 16.54 19.00 -3.44
C ALA A 50 17.22 19.22 -2.08
N VAL A 51 16.88 20.33 -1.41
CA VAL A 51 17.38 20.66 -0.07
C VAL A 51 16.20 20.77 0.88
N TYR A 52 16.24 20.01 1.97
CA TYR A 52 15.20 20.03 3.00
C TYR A 52 15.80 19.97 4.41
N SER A 53 15.04 20.41 5.40
CA SER A 53 15.41 20.36 6.81
C SER A 53 14.69 19.20 7.50
N ALA A 54 15.41 18.37 8.24
CA ALA A 54 14.81 17.39 9.14
C ALA A 54 14.13 18.09 10.33
N ILE A 55 13.04 17.51 10.84
CA ILE A 55 12.32 18.02 12.00
C ILE A 55 13.06 17.59 13.27
N ASP A 56 13.35 18.54 14.15
CA ASP A 56 13.98 18.26 15.44
C ASP A 56 13.16 17.29 16.30
N LYS A 57 13.86 16.44 17.08
CA LYS A 57 13.28 15.46 18.02
C LYS A 57 12.42 14.39 17.34
N THR A 58 12.69 14.08 16.09
CA THR A 58 12.09 12.96 15.37
C THR A 58 13.17 11.97 14.94
N ASP A 59 12.74 10.71 14.73
CA ASP A 59 13.49 9.72 13.95
C ASP A 59 12.94 9.74 12.52
N GLN A 60 13.83 9.65 11.53
CA GLN A 60 13.44 9.64 10.12
C GLN A 60 13.09 8.22 9.69
N LEU A 61 12.01 8.10 8.95
CA LEU A 61 11.59 6.89 8.26
C LEU A 61 11.91 7.03 6.78
N ILE A 62 12.38 5.97 6.16
CA ILE A 62 12.65 5.93 4.72
C ILE A 62 12.25 4.56 4.18
N SER A 63 11.50 4.55 3.10
CA SER A 63 11.15 3.34 2.35
C SER A 63 11.16 3.59 0.86
N THR A 64 11.12 2.53 0.06
CA THR A 64 11.06 2.61 -1.40
C THR A 64 10.29 1.43 -1.97
N ASP A 65 9.32 1.74 -2.84
CA ASP A 65 8.55 0.76 -3.59
C ASP A 65 8.60 1.03 -5.08
N THR A 66 8.51 -0.07 -5.84
CA THR A 66 8.54 -0.04 -7.29
C THR A 66 7.32 -0.75 -7.88
N MET A 67 6.65 -0.11 -8.82
CA MET A 67 5.60 -0.72 -9.63
C MET A 67 6.05 -0.89 -11.08
N VAL A 68 5.85 -2.10 -11.63
CA VAL A 68 6.21 -2.48 -13.00
C VAL A 68 4.93 -2.79 -13.76
N GLU A 69 4.75 -2.20 -14.93
CA GLU A 69 3.64 -2.52 -15.84
C GLU A 69 3.64 -4.00 -16.22
N GLY A 70 2.47 -4.61 -16.20
CA GLY A 70 2.29 -6.04 -16.45
C GLY A 70 2.57 -6.94 -15.24
N VAL A 71 3.13 -6.39 -14.14
CA VAL A 71 3.35 -7.10 -12.87
C VAL A 71 2.44 -6.52 -11.79
N HIS A 72 2.59 -5.24 -11.46
CA HIS A 72 1.84 -4.59 -10.39
C HIS A 72 0.61 -3.82 -10.86
N PHE A 73 0.59 -3.43 -12.12
CA PHE A 73 -0.55 -2.76 -12.75
C PHE A 73 -0.67 -3.11 -14.23
N SER A 74 -1.88 -2.97 -14.75
CA SER A 74 -2.13 -3.11 -16.18
C SER A 74 -3.22 -2.13 -16.61
N PHE A 75 -3.01 -1.44 -17.72
CA PHE A 75 -4.02 -0.57 -18.30
C PHE A 75 -5.23 -1.33 -18.90
N HIS A 76 -5.23 -2.67 -18.85
CA HIS A 76 -6.41 -3.48 -19.18
C HIS A 76 -7.52 -3.31 -18.15
N TYR A 77 -7.18 -3.01 -16.89
CA TYR A 77 -8.13 -2.92 -15.77
C TYR A 77 -7.90 -1.74 -14.83
N MET A 78 -6.83 -0.94 -15.03
CA MET A 78 -6.55 0.27 -14.26
C MET A 78 -6.47 1.49 -15.18
N MET A 79 -7.04 2.61 -14.72
CA MET A 79 -6.83 3.90 -15.36
C MET A 79 -5.45 4.45 -14.98
N PRO A 80 -4.80 5.28 -15.81
CA PRO A 80 -3.51 5.88 -15.46
C PRO A 80 -3.54 6.63 -14.11
N TYR A 81 -4.61 7.35 -13.82
CA TYR A 81 -4.81 7.99 -12.50
C TYR A 81 -4.72 7.00 -11.34
N ASP A 82 -5.35 5.81 -11.48
CA ASP A 82 -5.37 4.79 -10.43
C ASP A 82 -3.97 4.21 -10.18
N VAL A 83 -3.15 4.10 -11.23
CA VAL A 83 -1.75 3.67 -11.11
C VAL A 83 -0.97 4.63 -10.22
N GLY A 84 -1.08 5.94 -10.46
CA GLY A 84 -0.41 6.95 -9.63
C GLY A 84 -0.93 6.99 -8.19
N TYR A 85 -2.25 6.86 -8.02
CA TYR A 85 -2.87 6.79 -6.70
C TYR A 85 -2.36 5.60 -5.91
N ARG A 86 -2.38 4.39 -6.50
CA ARG A 86 -1.95 3.14 -5.87
C ARG A 86 -0.45 3.12 -5.56
N LEU A 87 0.39 3.63 -6.46
CA LEU A 87 1.83 3.77 -6.24
C LEU A 87 2.12 4.56 -4.97
N MET A 88 1.39 5.66 -4.77
CA MET A 88 1.52 6.45 -3.55
C MET A 88 0.94 5.75 -2.33
N SER A 89 -0.17 5.01 -2.48
CA SER A 89 -0.77 4.27 -1.37
C SER A 89 0.16 3.20 -0.81
N ALA A 90 0.88 2.47 -1.66
CA ALA A 90 1.89 1.49 -1.24
C ALA A 90 2.96 2.15 -0.36
N ASN A 91 3.61 3.19 -0.86
CA ASN A 91 4.66 3.90 -0.12
C ASN A 91 4.17 4.58 1.18
N LEU A 92 2.95 5.13 1.16
CA LEU A 92 2.34 5.72 2.35
C LEU A 92 2.03 4.65 3.40
N SER A 93 1.73 3.42 2.98
CA SER A 93 1.44 2.29 3.87
C SER A 93 2.63 1.92 4.74
N ASP A 94 3.85 1.95 4.21
CA ASP A 94 5.07 1.71 4.99
C ASP A 94 5.23 2.74 6.12
N ILE A 95 4.95 4.01 5.83
CA ILE A 95 4.99 5.06 6.86
C ILE A 95 3.88 4.85 7.90
N ALA A 96 2.69 4.42 7.46
CA ALA A 96 1.59 4.08 8.35
C ALA A 96 1.94 2.92 9.28
N ALA A 97 2.59 1.87 8.75
CA ALA A 97 3.02 0.68 9.50
C ALA A 97 3.99 1.02 10.64
N MET A 98 4.77 2.09 10.50
CA MET A 98 5.67 2.59 11.56
C MET A 98 5.00 3.62 12.49
N GLY A 99 3.71 3.94 12.27
CA GLY A 99 2.97 4.97 12.99
C GLY A 99 3.49 6.38 12.74
N GLY A 100 4.09 6.61 11.56
CA GLY A 100 4.77 7.84 11.17
C GLY A 100 3.88 8.87 10.48
N SER A 101 4.51 9.99 10.15
CA SER A 101 3.97 11.05 9.30
C SER A 101 4.77 11.10 8.01
N PRO A 102 4.17 10.92 6.84
CA PRO A 102 4.87 11.08 5.57
C PRO A 102 5.22 12.55 5.36
N ARG A 103 6.34 12.84 4.68
CA ARG A 103 6.84 14.21 4.49
C ARG A 103 7.17 14.52 3.05
N GLN A 104 7.96 13.68 2.41
CA GLN A 104 8.45 13.95 1.07
C GLN A 104 8.77 12.69 0.30
N ILE A 105 8.75 12.82 -1.02
CA ILE A 105 9.11 11.75 -1.96
C ILE A 105 10.10 12.24 -3.01
N VAL A 106 10.83 11.30 -3.58
CA VAL A 106 11.49 11.39 -4.88
C VAL A 106 11.01 10.24 -5.75
N LEU A 107 10.91 10.51 -7.08
CA LEU A 107 10.38 9.57 -8.06
C LEU A 107 11.47 9.19 -9.07
N SER A 108 11.67 7.91 -9.33
CA SER A 108 12.46 7.43 -10.47
C SER A 108 11.54 6.71 -11.44
N VAL A 109 11.55 7.14 -12.70
CA VAL A 109 10.57 6.72 -13.72
C VAL A 109 11.28 6.27 -14.98
N ALA A 110 11.04 5.03 -15.40
CA ALA A 110 11.45 4.53 -16.70
C ALA A 110 10.23 4.38 -17.61
N VAL A 111 10.21 5.08 -18.75
CA VAL A 111 9.05 5.16 -19.64
C VAL A 111 9.45 4.88 -21.08
N PRO A 112 8.67 4.07 -21.84
CA PRO A 112 8.86 3.93 -23.27
C PRO A 112 8.63 5.25 -24.02
N GLU A 113 9.44 5.52 -25.04
CA GLU A 113 9.37 6.80 -25.78
C GLU A 113 8.06 7.06 -26.53
N TYR A 114 7.28 6.01 -26.80
CA TYR A 114 6.00 6.06 -27.52
C TYR A 114 4.80 6.36 -26.61
N VAL A 115 5.01 6.46 -25.28
CA VAL A 115 3.91 6.73 -24.34
C VAL A 115 3.40 8.16 -24.53
N ASP A 116 2.08 8.29 -24.62
CA ASP A 116 1.42 9.59 -24.69
C ASP A 116 1.58 10.33 -23.35
N THR A 117 1.94 11.59 -23.41
CA THR A 117 2.13 12.43 -22.23
C THR A 117 0.86 12.56 -21.38
N THR A 118 -0.32 12.43 -21.97
CA THR A 118 -1.59 12.43 -21.22
C THR A 118 -1.73 11.26 -20.25
N ILE A 119 -1.12 10.11 -20.57
CA ILE A 119 -1.05 8.96 -19.67
C ILE A 119 -0.19 9.31 -18.47
N LEU A 120 0.97 9.91 -18.68
CA LEU A 120 1.88 10.36 -17.64
C LEU A 120 1.24 11.45 -16.77
N ASP A 121 0.56 12.42 -17.38
CA ASP A 121 -0.15 13.49 -16.67
C ASP A 121 -1.21 12.92 -15.71
N GLU A 122 -1.97 11.93 -16.15
CA GLU A 122 -2.97 11.27 -15.31
C GLU A 122 -2.34 10.46 -14.16
N ILE A 123 -1.22 9.75 -14.40
CA ILE A 123 -0.46 9.07 -13.34
C ILE A 123 0.03 10.10 -12.33
N TYR A 124 0.68 11.20 -12.79
CA TYR A 124 1.12 12.27 -11.91
C TYR A 124 -0.03 12.96 -11.18
N ARG A 125 -1.21 13.06 -11.78
CA ARG A 125 -2.40 13.57 -11.09
C ARG A 125 -2.79 12.69 -9.91
N GLY A 126 -2.80 11.36 -10.09
CA GLY A 126 -3.06 10.40 -8.99
C GLY A 126 -2.03 10.52 -7.87
N ILE A 127 -0.74 10.65 -8.21
CA ILE A 127 0.35 10.88 -7.27
C ILE A 127 0.13 12.19 -6.49
N LYS A 128 -0.12 13.30 -7.20
CA LYS A 128 -0.32 14.63 -6.62
C LYS A 128 -1.53 14.70 -5.70
N ASP A 129 -2.64 14.04 -6.04
CA ASP A 129 -3.84 14.02 -5.20
C ASP A 129 -3.56 13.31 -3.86
N GLN A 130 -2.82 12.20 -3.85
CA GLN A 130 -2.37 11.56 -2.62
C GLN A 130 -1.38 12.42 -1.85
N CYS A 131 -0.43 13.04 -2.53
CA CYS A 131 0.52 13.96 -1.92
C CYS A 131 -0.19 15.16 -1.26
N ALA A 132 -1.19 15.73 -1.92
CA ALA A 132 -2.01 16.82 -1.38
C ALA A 132 -2.79 16.37 -0.13
N ARG A 133 -3.42 15.18 -0.19
CA ARG A 133 -4.20 14.62 0.92
C ARG A 133 -3.38 14.45 2.19
N TYR A 134 -2.12 13.98 2.06
CA TYR A 134 -1.25 13.70 3.19
C TYR A 134 -0.15 14.73 3.43
N HIS A 135 -0.20 15.88 2.71
CA HIS A 135 0.79 16.97 2.80
C HIS A 135 2.23 16.51 2.52
N VAL A 136 2.40 15.66 1.50
CA VAL A 136 3.69 15.10 1.07
C VAL A 136 4.27 15.93 -0.06
N ASN A 137 5.51 16.37 0.08
CA ASN A 137 6.20 17.14 -0.96
C ASN A 137 6.84 16.21 -2.00
N ILE A 138 6.75 16.57 -3.27
CA ILE A 138 7.50 15.92 -4.35
C ILE A 138 8.77 16.75 -4.57
N LEU A 139 9.92 16.25 -4.11
CA LEU A 139 11.16 17.02 -4.12
C LEU A 139 11.94 16.93 -5.42
N GLY A 140 11.78 15.83 -6.15
CA GLY A 140 12.53 15.61 -7.38
C GLY A 140 12.41 14.17 -7.84
N GLY A 141 13.33 13.78 -8.71
CA GLY A 141 13.36 12.42 -9.25
C GLY A 141 14.24 12.33 -10.47
N ASP A 142 14.07 11.25 -11.21
CA ASP A 142 14.77 10.95 -12.45
C ASP A 142 13.80 10.39 -13.46
N THR A 143 13.98 10.72 -14.76
CA THR A 143 13.14 10.21 -15.85
C THR A 143 14.03 9.68 -16.97
N VAL A 144 13.94 8.37 -17.20
CA VAL A 144 14.75 7.69 -18.21
C VAL A 144 13.89 6.95 -19.21
N ARG A 145 14.47 6.68 -20.38
CA ARG A 145 13.84 5.85 -21.40
C ARG A 145 14.03 4.36 -21.08
N THR A 146 13.01 3.55 -21.32
CA THR A 146 13.09 2.09 -21.40
C THR A 146 12.58 1.59 -22.75
N GLU A 147 13.01 0.40 -23.15
CA GLU A 147 12.45 -0.35 -24.29
C GLU A 147 11.46 -1.43 -23.82
N GLY A 148 11.37 -1.64 -22.50
CA GLY A 148 10.46 -2.57 -21.85
C GLY A 148 9.23 -1.87 -21.26
N PRO A 149 8.59 -2.50 -20.24
CA PRO A 149 7.43 -1.93 -19.56
C PRO A 149 7.79 -0.64 -18.81
N MET A 150 6.78 0.15 -18.46
CA MET A 150 6.95 1.27 -17.53
C MET A 150 7.34 0.76 -16.16
N VAL A 151 8.28 1.50 -15.52
CA VAL A 151 8.70 1.27 -14.15
C VAL A 151 8.61 2.58 -13.38
N TRP A 152 7.93 2.55 -12.25
CA TRP A 152 7.73 3.68 -11.36
C TRP A 152 8.25 3.34 -9.97
N THR A 153 9.26 4.04 -9.51
CA THR A 153 9.84 3.87 -8.17
C THR A 153 9.64 5.15 -7.38
N VAL A 154 9.07 5.02 -6.19
CA VAL A 154 8.98 6.10 -5.21
C VAL A 154 9.90 5.78 -4.05
N THR A 155 10.69 6.76 -3.62
CA THR A 155 11.33 6.73 -2.30
C THR A 155 10.62 7.76 -1.44
N ILE A 156 10.03 7.30 -0.34
CA ILE A 156 9.31 8.13 0.63
C ILE A 156 10.13 8.35 1.89
N ILE A 157 10.08 9.57 2.40
CA ILE A 157 10.66 9.94 3.68
C ILE A 157 9.54 10.45 4.57
N GLY A 158 9.50 9.92 5.78
CA GLY A 158 8.59 10.33 6.84
C GLY A 158 9.33 10.55 8.15
N ASP A 159 8.60 10.88 9.18
CA ASP A 159 9.14 10.99 10.52
C ASP A 159 8.17 10.45 11.59
N VAL A 160 8.74 10.17 12.73
CA VAL A 160 8.01 9.75 13.94
C VAL A 160 8.68 10.43 15.16
N PRO A 161 7.96 10.75 16.24
CA PRO A 161 8.61 11.25 17.44
C PRO A 161 9.71 10.30 17.91
N LYS A 162 10.84 10.86 18.33
CA LYS A 162 12.05 10.10 18.62
C LYS A 162 11.81 8.94 19.57
N GLY A 163 12.24 7.73 19.14
CA GLY A 163 12.14 6.49 19.91
C GLY A 163 10.71 5.92 20.00
N THR A 164 9.78 6.35 19.15
CA THR A 164 8.39 5.87 19.18
C THR A 164 7.95 5.13 17.91
N ALA A 165 8.85 4.88 16.98
CA ALA A 165 8.54 4.06 15.81
C ALA A 165 8.03 2.68 16.24
N VAL A 166 6.89 2.26 15.69
CA VAL A 166 6.36 0.91 15.93
C VAL A 166 7.06 -0.03 14.97
N MET A 167 7.54 -1.15 15.50
CA MET A 167 8.31 -2.13 14.73
C MET A 167 7.47 -3.40 14.51
N ARG A 168 7.89 -4.24 13.58
CA ARG A 168 7.37 -5.62 13.46
C ARG A 168 7.70 -6.45 14.70
N SER A 169 8.85 -6.20 15.33
CA SER A 169 9.25 -6.80 16.60
C SER A 169 8.59 -6.09 17.78
N GLY A 170 8.36 -6.81 18.86
CA GLY A 170 7.84 -6.25 20.12
C GLY A 170 6.53 -6.88 20.59
N ALA A 171 5.92 -7.77 19.82
CA ALA A 171 4.75 -8.53 20.25
C ALA A 171 5.06 -9.33 21.50
N GLN A 172 4.14 -9.32 22.48
CA GLN A 172 4.29 -9.97 23.78
C GLN A 172 3.23 -11.04 23.97
N VAL A 173 3.60 -12.11 24.68
CA VAL A 173 2.64 -13.17 25.04
C VAL A 173 1.48 -12.57 25.83
N GLY A 174 0.25 -12.84 25.35
CA GLY A 174 -0.97 -12.29 25.91
C GLY A 174 -1.49 -11.04 25.19
N ASP A 175 -0.77 -10.53 24.19
CA ASP A 175 -1.28 -9.46 23.35
C ASP A 175 -2.48 -9.90 22.52
N LEU A 176 -3.36 -8.97 22.25
CA LEU A 176 -4.37 -9.08 21.20
C LEU A 176 -3.73 -8.88 19.85
N VAL A 177 -4.24 -9.56 18.82
CA VAL A 177 -3.92 -9.33 17.42
C VAL A 177 -5.10 -8.65 16.76
N GLY A 178 -4.87 -7.51 16.11
CA GLY A 178 -5.90 -6.75 15.44
C GLY A 178 -5.52 -6.36 14.02
N VAL A 179 -6.52 -6.07 13.19
CA VAL A 179 -6.37 -5.52 11.83
C VAL A 179 -7.23 -4.27 11.67
N THR A 180 -6.85 -3.44 10.70
CA THR A 180 -7.67 -2.29 10.30
C THR A 180 -8.61 -2.67 9.17
N ASN A 181 -9.83 -2.13 9.21
CA ASN A 181 -10.87 -2.27 8.19
C ASN A 181 -11.07 -3.72 7.69
N TYR A 182 -11.48 -3.87 6.43
CA TYR A 182 -11.60 -5.18 5.78
C TYR A 182 -10.28 -5.57 5.11
N VAL A 183 -9.97 -6.86 5.07
CA VAL A 183 -8.81 -7.44 4.40
C VAL A 183 -9.24 -8.35 3.25
N GLY A 184 -8.36 -8.60 2.27
CA GLY A 184 -8.66 -9.34 1.05
C GLY A 184 -9.37 -8.51 -0.03
N TYR A 185 -9.48 -7.18 0.16
CA TYR A 185 -10.11 -6.28 -0.80
C TYR A 185 -9.38 -6.23 -2.14
N ALA A 186 -8.07 -6.04 -2.10
CA ALA A 186 -7.28 -5.86 -3.31
C ALA A 186 -7.30 -7.13 -4.17
N ALA A 187 -7.10 -8.28 -3.56
CA ALA A 187 -7.15 -9.57 -4.26
C ALA A 187 -8.55 -9.88 -4.82
N THR A 188 -9.61 -9.58 -4.06
CA THR A 188 -11.00 -9.71 -4.54
C THR A 188 -11.25 -8.78 -5.74
N GLY A 189 -10.84 -7.52 -5.62
CA GLY A 189 -10.97 -6.53 -6.68
C GLY A 189 -10.22 -6.92 -7.96
N LEU A 190 -8.98 -7.38 -7.81
CA LEU A 190 -8.17 -7.90 -8.92
C LEU A 190 -8.85 -9.09 -9.60
N GLY A 191 -9.38 -10.03 -8.83
CA GLY A 191 -10.13 -11.16 -9.36
C GLY A 191 -11.34 -10.71 -10.17
N ALA A 192 -12.17 -9.80 -9.63
CA ALA A 192 -13.33 -9.28 -10.33
C ALA A 192 -12.96 -8.51 -11.61
N LEU A 193 -11.86 -7.74 -11.59
CA LEU A 193 -11.33 -7.01 -12.75
C LEU A 193 -10.78 -7.97 -13.82
N SER A 194 -10.01 -8.97 -13.42
CA SER A 194 -9.39 -9.95 -14.33
C SER A 194 -10.42 -10.78 -15.08
N TYR A 195 -11.52 -11.15 -14.43
CA TYR A 195 -12.64 -11.86 -15.05
C TYR A 195 -13.68 -10.92 -15.68
N ASN A 196 -13.45 -9.59 -15.67
CA ASN A 196 -14.35 -8.58 -16.22
C ASN A 196 -15.81 -8.71 -15.70
N LEU A 197 -15.96 -9.00 -14.39
CA LEU A 197 -17.26 -9.18 -13.75
C LEU A 197 -17.94 -7.82 -13.53
N GLU A 198 -19.26 -7.74 -13.70
CA GLU A 198 -20.04 -6.57 -13.32
C GLU A 198 -20.22 -6.53 -11.77
N GLY A 199 -20.48 -5.35 -11.23
CA GLY A 199 -20.52 -5.15 -9.77
C GLY A 199 -19.13 -5.09 -9.14
N TYR A 200 -19.01 -5.54 -7.90
CA TYR A 200 -17.75 -5.53 -7.13
C TYR A 200 -17.11 -4.16 -7.03
N HIS A 201 -17.95 -3.12 -6.88
CA HIS A 201 -17.47 -1.73 -6.93
C HIS A 201 -16.54 -1.38 -5.78
N ILE A 202 -16.81 -1.92 -4.59
CA ILE A 202 -16.04 -1.63 -3.38
C ILE A 202 -14.66 -2.28 -3.48
N THR A 203 -14.62 -3.56 -3.80
CA THR A 203 -13.35 -4.31 -3.87
C THR A 203 -12.50 -3.91 -5.09
N LYS A 204 -13.12 -3.58 -6.23
CA LYS A 204 -12.41 -3.02 -7.38
C LYS A 204 -11.72 -1.69 -7.03
N ILE A 205 -12.43 -0.81 -6.33
CA ILE A 205 -11.83 0.44 -5.82
C ILE A 205 -10.73 0.12 -4.81
N GLY A 206 -10.93 -0.87 -3.92
CA GLY A 206 -9.92 -1.32 -2.97
C GLY A 206 -8.63 -1.80 -3.65
N HIS A 207 -8.74 -2.44 -4.82
CA HIS A 207 -7.57 -2.78 -5.64
C HIS A 207 -6.97 -1.57 -6.35
N GLN A 208 -7.79 -0.75 -7.01
CA GLN A 208 -7.34 0.36 -7.85
C GLN A 208 -6.85 1.58 -7.05
N ARG A 209 -7.50 1.85 -5.91
CA ARG A 209 -7.27 3.01 -5.04
C ARG A 209 -7.29 2.61 -3.57
N PRO A 210 -6.36 1.76 -3.12
CA PRO A 210 -6.30 1.38 -1.71
C PRO A 210 -6.05 2.61 -0.83
N ASP A 211 -6.60 2.60 0.39
CA ASP A 211 -6.52 3.71 1.33
C ASP A 211 -5.48 3.43 2.42
N PRO A 212 -4.29 4.06 2.40
CA PRO A 212 -3.24 3.83 3.39
C PRO A 212 -3.65 4.38 4.76
N GLN A 213 -3.38 3.62 5.82
CA GLN A 213 -3.94 3.86 7.15
C GLN A 213 -3.07 4.78 8.02
N ILE A 214 -2.64 5.95 7.49
CA ILE A 214 -1.75 6.89 8.18
C ILE A 214 -2.32 7.32 9.55
N GLU A 215 -3.58 7.78 9.60
CA GLU A 215 -4.17 8.27 10.85
C GLU A 215 -4.34 7.15 11.87
N LEU A 216 -4.78 5.95 11.45
CA LEU A 216 -4.93 4.81 12.34
C LEU A 216 -3.57 4.35 12.85
N GLY A 217 -2.53 4.27 12.00
CA GLY A 217 -1.18 3.94 12.41
C GLY A 217 -0.65 4.89 13.49
N GLN A 218 -0.82 6.20 13.31
CA GLN A 218 -0.44 7.19 14.30
C GLN A 218 -1.21 7.04 15.61
N ARG A 219 -2.51 6.79 15.56
CA ARG A 219 -3.35 6.57 16.75
C ARG A 219 -2.96 5.30 17.50
N LEU A 220 -2.73 4.20 16.77
CA LEU A 220 -2.27 2.94 17.34
C LEU A 220 -0.91 3.12 18.06
N ARG A 221 0.06 3.81 17.43
CA ARG A 221 1.32 4.19 18.08
C ARG A 221 1.10 4.99 19.36
N GLN A 222 0.24 6.01 19.31
CA GLN A 222 -0.06 6.85 20.50
C GLN A 222 -0.71 6.07 21.64
N LEU A 223 -1.47 5.02 21.34
CA LEU A 223 -2.03 4.12 22.34
C LEU A 223 -0.97 3.24 23.00
N GLY A 224 0.21 3.07 22.41
CA GLY A 224 1.29 2.23 22.90
C GLY A 224 1.09 0.75 22.57
N ILE A 225 0.70 0.46 21.33
CA ILE A 225 0.70 -0.93 20.83
C ILE A 225 2.13 -1.47 20.77
N HIS A 226 2.30 -2.79 20.69
CA HIS A 226 3.60 -3.42 20.81
C HIS A 226 4.28 -3.69 19.46
N SER A 227 3.53 -4.08 18.43
CA SER A 227 4.06 -4.28 17.07
C SER A 227 3.03 -3.92 16.02
N MET A 228 3.50 -3.62 14.81
CA MET A 228 2.65 -3.32 13.65
C MET A 228 3.37 -3.62 12.35
N ASN A 229 2.61 -4.00 11.33
CA ASN A 229 3.04 -4.12 9.94
C ASN A 229 1.88 -3.70 9.02
N ASP A 230 2.15 -3.28 7.80
CA ASP A 230 1.10 -3.16 6.79
C ASP A 230 0.86 -4.52 6.09
N ILE A 231 -0.28 -4.65 5.45
CA ILE A 231 -0.66 -5.88 4.73
C ILE A 231 -0.40 -5.65 3.24
N SER A 232 0.83 -5.92 2.82
CA SER A 232 1.32 -5.82 1.44
C SER A 232 1.33 -7.17 0.72
N ASP A 233 1.77 -8.26 1.38
CA ASP A 233 1.87 -9.60 0.81
C ASP A 233 0.79 -10.57 1.32
N GLY A 234 -0.20 -10.05 2.01
CA GLY A 234 -1.31 -10.78 2.61
C GLY A 234 -1.12 -11.04 4.09
N LEU A 235 -2.24 -11.07 4.81
CA LEU A 235 -2.29 -11.18 6.27
C LEU A 235 -1.47 -12.36 6.82
N GLY A 236 -1.42 -13.48 6.08
CA GLY A 236 -0.66 -14.66 6.48
C GLY A 236 0.84 -14.39 6.54
N SER A 237 1.39 -13.70 5.54
CA SER A 237 2.80 -13.31 5.48
C SER A 237 3.16 -12.34 6.60
N GLU A 238 2.37 -11.29 6.78
CA GLU A 238 2.65 -10.22 7.74
C GLU A 238 2.56 -10.70 9.20
N LEU A 239 1.63 -11.60 9.49
CA LEU A 239 1.57 -12.24 10.80
C LEU A 239 2.80 -13.13 11.08
N ASN A 240 3.30 -13.87 10.06
CA ASN A 240 4.51 -14.65 10.19
C ASN A 240 5.76 -13.77 10.41
N GLU A 241 5.81 -12.61 9.77
CA GLU A 241 6.88 -11.64 10.00
C GLU A 241 6.87 -11.10 11.44
N ILE A 242 5.70 -10.70 11.96
CA ILE A 242 5.56 -10.27 13.37
C ILE A 242 5.95 -11.40 14.31
N ALA A 243 5.45 -12.63 14.08
CA ALA A 243 5.74 -13.80 14.91
C ALA A 243 7.25 -14.10 14.93
N SER A 244 7.91 -14.03 13.77
CA SER A 244 9.33 -14.25 13.63
C SER A 244 10.16 -13.15 14.29
N ALA A 245 9.85 -11.89 14.01
CA ALA A 245 10.55 -10.73 14.56
C ALA A 245 10.44 -10.63 16.09
N SER A 246 9.34 -11.15 16.65
CA SER A 246 9.06 -11.11 18.09
C SER A 246 9.37 -12.44 18.82
N ASN A 247 9.68 -13.51 18.08
CA ASN A 247 9.90 -14.86 18.60
C ASN A 247 8.72 -15.38 19.43
N VAL A 248 7.51 -15.29 18.86
CA VAL A 248 6.24 -15.72 19.51
C VAL A 248 5.40 -16.57 18.57
N SER A 249 4.38 -17.25 19.12
CA SER A 249 3.31 -17.85 18.31
C SER A 249 2.12 -16.89 18.22
N ILE A 250 1.44 -16.88 17.07
CA ILE A 250 0.20 -16.12 16.89
C ILE A 250 -0.92 -17.11 16.54
N VAL A 251 -2.08 -16.93 17.18
CA VAL A 251 -3.31 -17.68 16.86
C VAL A 251 -4.40 -16.70 16.49
N ILE A 252 -4.98 -16.88 15.32
CA ILE A 252 -6.11 -16.09 14.82
C ILE A 252 -7.37 -16.96 14.69
N GLU A 253 -8.54 -16.34 14.73
CA GLU A 253 -9.81 -17.01 14.49
C GLU A 253 -10.34 -16.67 13.08
N GLU A 254 -10.55 -17.68 12.25
CA GLU A 254 -11.04 -17.52 10.87
C GLU A 254 -12.30 -16.65 10.80
N LYS A 255 -13.28 -16.92 11.69
CA LYS A 255 -14.55 -16.17 11.75
C LYS A 255 -14.41 -14.70 12.15
N ALA A 256 -13.26 -14.31 12.75
CA ALA A 256 -12.99 -12.95 13.19
C ALA A 256 -12.30 -12.11 12.10
N ILE A 257 -11.81 -12.72 11.02
CA ILE A 257 -11.19 -12.01 9.90
C ILE A 257 -12.26 -11.17 9.21
N PRO A 258 -12.13 -9.84 9.15
CA PRO A 258 -13.14 -8.98 8.54
C PRO A 258 -13.06 -9.05 7.01
N LEU A 259 -13.96 -9.80 6.39
CA LEU A 259 -14.11 -9.90 4.94
C LEU A 259 -15.36 -9.14 4.49
N HIS A 260 -15.26 -8.47 3.34
CA HIS A 260 -16.41 -7.81 2.73
C HIS A 260 -17.35 -8.81 2.04
N GLU A 261 -18.62 -8.45 1.88
CA GLU A 261 -19.63 -9.30 1.23
C GLU A 261 -19.21 -9.66 -0.21
N GLU A 262 -18.69 -8.73 -0.98
CA GLU A 262 -18.19 -8.98 -2.33
C GLU A 262 -17.09 -10.07 -2.38
N THR A 263 -16.29 -10.23 -1.32
CA THR A 263 -15.30 -11.31 -1.22
C THR A 263 -15.97 -12.68 -1.14
N TYR A 264 -17.02 -12.80 -0.34
CA TYR A 264 -17.80 -14.05 -0.27
C TYR A 264 -18.53 -14.34 -1.59
N GLU A 265 -19.02 -13.31 -2.29
CA GLU A 265 -19.67 -13.45 -3.58
C GLU A 265 -18.70 -13.93 -4.65
N LEU A 266 -17.52 -13.32 -4.75
CA LEU A 266 -16.48 -13.73 -5.71
C LEU A 266 -16.01 -15.16 -5.41
N ALA A 267 -15.77 -15.48 -4.15
CA ALA A 267 -15.34 -16.82 -3.74
C ALA A 267 -16.36 -17.90 -4.13
N ARG A 268 -17.67 -17.62 -3.96
CA ARG A 268 -18.73 -18.53 -4.44
C ARG A 268 -18.74 -18.67 -5.96
N TYR A 269 -18.55 -17.56 -6.68
CA TYR A 269 -18.54 -17.57 -8.14
C TYR A 269 -17.34 -18.36 -8.70
N LEU A 270 -16.14 -18.17 -8.12
CA LEU A 270 -14.90 -18.84 -8.54
C LEU A 270 -14.68 -20.22 -7.86
N GLN A 271 -15.57 -20.63 -6.93
CA GLN A 271 -15.45 -21.86 -6.14
C GLN A 271 -14.12 -21.91 -5.33
N THR A 272 -13.73 -20.78 -4.75
CA THR A 272 -12.53 -20.63 -3.91
C THR A 272 -12.93 -20.39 -2.45
N ASN A 273 -11.92 -20.40 -1.54
CA ASN A 273 -12.15 -20.07 -0.14
C ASN A 273 -12.02 -18.55 0.07
N PRO A 274 -13.05 -17.87 0.61
CA PRO A 274 -13.00 -16.39 0.80
C PRO A 274 -11.86 -15.94 1.71
N VAL A 275 -11.43 -16.75 2.67
CA VAL A 275 -10.36 -16.41 3.61
C VAL A 275 -8.99 -16.36 2.91
N ASP A 276 -8.80 -17.11 1.83
CA ASP A 276 -7.55 -17.15 1.09
C ASP A 276 -7.23 -15.79 0.43
N TYR A 277 -8.25 -14.99 0.09
CA TYR A 277 -8.07 -13.62 -0.42
C TYR A 277 -7.41 -12.70 0.63
N ALA A 278 -7.77 -12.88 1.91
CA ALA A 278 -7.15 -12.12 2.99
C ALA A 278 -5.77 -12.66 3.38
N LEU A 279 -5.63 -13.99 3.47
CA LEU A 279 -4.40 -14.61 3.96
C LEU A 279 -3.24 -14.50 2.97
N TYR A 280 -3.53 -14.62 1.67
CA TYR A 280 -2.52 -14.77 0.62
C TYR A 280 -2.64 -13.74 -0.50
N GLY A 281 -3.72 -12.97 -0.55
CA GLY A 281 -3.87 -11.84 -1.43
C GLY A 281 -3.20 -10.61 -0.84
N GLY A 282 -2.26 -10.02 -1.56
CA GLY A 282 -1.55 -8.84 -1.09
C GLY A 282 -2.24 -7.53 -1.46
N GLU A 283 -1.51 -6.43 -1.14
CA GLU A 283 -1.79 -5.07 -1.60
C GLU A 283 -3.06 -4.43 -1.01
N ASP A 284 -3.53 -4.92 0.16
CA ASP A 284 -4.63 -4.30 0.90
C ASP A 284 -4.22 -2.96 1.55
N PHE A 285 -2.93 -2.81 1.88
CA PHE A 285 -2.36 -1.66 2.57
C PHE A 285 -3.14 -1.27 3.83
N GLN A 286 -3.70 -2.28 4.48
CA GLN A 286 -4.25 -2.21 5.82
C GLN A 286 -3.14 -2.51 6.85
N LEU A 287 -3.42 -2.30 8.14
CA LEU A 287 -2.46 -2.58 9.20
C LEU A 287 -2.86 -3.83 9.98
N VAL A 288 -1.87 -4.66 10.30
CA VAL A 288 -1.96 -5.71 11.32
C VAL A 288 -1.07 -5.32 12.49
N PHE A 289 -1.56 -5.50 13.72
CA PHE A 289 -0.85 -5.04 14.92
C PHE A 289 -1.07 -5.96 16.11
N THR A 290 -0.18 -5.85 17.12
CA THR A 290 -0.38 -6.48 18.42
C THR A 290 -0.44 -5.44 19.54
N ALA A 291 -1.29 -5.67 20.52
CA ALA A 291 -1.53 -4.72 21.61
C ALA A 291 -1.84 -5.41 22.92
N PRO A 292 -1.43 -4.84 24.08
CA PRO A 292 -1.78 -5.40 25.38
C PRO A 292 -3.31 -5.43 25.59
N LYS A 293 -3.82 -6.50 26.23
CA LYS A 293 -5.28 -6.69 26.49
C LYS A 293 -5.92 -5.50 27.21
N SER A 294 -5.14 -4.75 27.98
CA SER A 294 -5.63 -3.54 28.68
C SER A 294 -6.08 -2.42 27.74
N LEU A 295 -5.66 -2.44 26.48
CA LEU A 295 -6.07 -1.46 25.46
C LEU A 295 -7.39 -1.83 24.76
N LEU A 296 -7.96 -3.03 24.99
CA LEU A 296 -9.18 -3.48 24.33
C LEU A 296 -10.31 -2.43 24.34
N PRO A 297 -10.68 -1.79 25.47
CA PRO A 297 -11.76 -0.80 25.46
C PRO A 297 -11.45 0.44 24.63
N LYS A 298 -10.17 0.79 24.44
CA LYS A 298 -9.77 1.91 23.59
C LYS A 298 -9.76 1.51 22.11
N LEU A 299 -9.36 0.28 21.82
CA LEU A 299 -9.35 -0.27 20.46
C LEU A 299 -10.76 -0.44 19.90
N GLU A 300 -11.69 -0.95 20.70
CA GLU A 300 -13.10 -1.09 20.33
C GLU A 300 -13.81 0.25 20.05
N ASN A 301 -13.29 1.34 20.60
CA ASN A 301 -13.79 2.70 20.33
C ASN A 301 -13.16 3.34 19.07
N LEU A 302 -12.18 2.70 18.44
CA LEU A 302 -11.62 3.14 17.17
C LEU A 302 -12.39 2.48 16.02
N ALA A 303 -13.02 3.30 15.17
CA ALA A 303 -13.66 2.80 13.96
C ALA A 303 -12.62 2.11 13.06
N GLY A 304 -13.00 0.99 12.46
CA GLY A 304 -12.15 0.24 11.54
C GLY A 304 -11.16 -0.71 12.24
N ILE A 305 -11.25 -0.96 13.53
CA ILE A 305 -10.41 -1.95 14.22
C ILE A 305 -11.20 -3.24 14.47
N THR A 306 -10.61 -4.36 14.12
CA THR A 306 -11.14 -5.70 14.42
C THR A 306 -10.08 -6.55 15.11
N ILE A 307 -10.40 -7.13 16.26
CA ILE A 307 -9.54 -8.09 16.94
C ILE A 307 -9.77 -9.47 16.34
N ILE A 308 -8.69 -10.09 15.86
CA ILE A 308 -8.75 -11.36 15.12
C ILE A 308 -8.06 -12.53 15.85
N GLY A 309 -7.32 -12.26 16.94
CA GLY A 309 -6.58 -13.32 17.63
C GLY A 309 -5.78 -12.84 18.81
N GLU A 310 -4.82 -13.67 19.21
CA GLU A 310 -3.92 -13.40 20.33
C GLU A 310 -2.51 -13.97 20.12
N VAL A 311 -1.55 -13.40 20.85
CA VAL A 311 -0.15 -13.82 20.87
C VAL A 311 0.05 -14.83 22.01
N LEU A 312 0.66 -15.96 21.69
CA LEU A 312 0.92 -17.06 22.62
C LEU A 312 2.43 -17.32 22.76
N SER A 313 2.80 -17.99 23.86
CA SER A 313 4.14 -18.55 24.00
C SER A 313 4.32 -19.76 23.06
N GLY A 314 5.49 -19.88 22.47
CA GLY A 314 5.81 -21.00 21.58
C GLY A 314 6.81 -20.63 20.49
N PRO A 315 7.12 -21.56 19.59
CA PRO A 315 7.99 -21.29 18.44
C PRO A 315 7.29 -20.27 17.50
N SER A 316 8.11 -19.51 16.76
CA SER A 316 7.60 -18.55 15.77
C SER A 316 6.76 -19.27 14.71
N ARG A 317 5.46 -19.07 14.76
CA ARG A 317 4.47 -19.63 13.82
C ARG A 317 3.13 -18.92 13.93
N VAL A 318 2.35 -19.02 12.87
CA VAL A 318 0.96 -18.54 12.83
C VAL A 318 0.02 -19.73 12.67
N GLN A 319 -1.05 -19.74 13.46
CA GLN A 319 -2.09 -20.75 13.40
C GLN A 319 -3.47 -20.08 13.30
N MET A 320 -4.38 -20.72 12.60
CA MET A 320 -5.77 -20.26 12.48
C MET A 320 -6.70 -21.33 13.00
N VAL A 321 -7.64 -20.93 13.84
CA VAL A 321 -8.73 -21.78 14.32
C VAL A 321 -9.92 -21.60 13.39
N THR A 322 -10.30 -22.66 12.71
CA THR A 322 -11.45 -22.70 11.82
C THR A 322 -12.78 -22.83 12.57
N PRO A 323 -13.94 -22.55 11.97
CA PRO A 323 -15.26 -22.64 12.62
C PRO A 323 -15.57 -24.02 13.21
N ASP A 324 -15.05 -25.10 12.65
CA ASP A 324 -15.15 -26.47 13.17
C ASP A 324 -14.10 -26.80 14.24
N LYS A 325 -13.35 -25.78 14.71
CA LYS A 325 -12.29 -25.87 15.73
C LYS A 325 -11.03 -26.64 15.29
N THR A 326 -10.86 -26.88 14.00
CA THR A 326 -9.60 -27.38 13.46
C THR A 326 -8.54 -26.28 13.52
N ILE A 327 -7.30 -26.65 13.84
CA ILE A 327 -6.16 -25.73 13.86
C ILE A 327 -5.36 -25.95 12.57
N LYS A 328 -5.22 -24.90 11.77
CA LYS A 328 -4.40 -24.89 10.55
C LYS A 328 -3.18 -24.01 10.77
N THR A 329 -2.01 -24.49 10.36
CA THR A 329 -0.82 -23.61 10.28
C THR A 329 -0.94 -22.73 9.05
N ILE A 330 -0.70 -21.43 9.24
CA ILE A 330 -0.65 -20.43 8.17
C ILE A 330 0.80 -20.18 7.82
N GLU A 331 1.17 -20.53 6.61
CA GLU A 331 2.50 -20.30 6.06
C GLU A 331 2.56 -18.92 5.40
N ALA A 332 3.75 -18.33 5.32
CA ALA A 332 4.02 -17.12 4.54
C ALA A 332 4.03 -17.48 3.04
N LYS A 333 2.85 -17.61 2.46
CA LYS A 333 2.60 -17.93 1.03
C LYS A 333 2.08 -16.73 0.25
N GLY A 334 2.30 -15.52 0.73
CA GLY A 334 1.95 -14.30 0.03
C GLY A 334 2.68 -14.16 -1.31
N TYR A 335 2.41 -13.07 -1.99
CA TYR A 335 3.03 -12.79 -3.29
C TYR A 335 4.57 -12.83 -3.19
N ASN A 336 5.20 -13.48 -4.14
CA ASN A 336 6.67 -13.53 -4.24
C ASN A 336 7.08 -13.39 -5.71
N HIS A 337 7.87 -12.36 -6.01
CA HIS A 337 8.34 -12.05 -7.37
C HIS A 337 9.14 -13.16 -8.06
N PHE A 338 9.72 -14.09 -7.32
CA PHE A 338 10.69 -15.07 -7.84
C PHE A 338 10.24 -16.53 -7.65
N HIS A 339 9.01 -16.74 -7.17
CA HIS A 339 8.41 -18.07 -7.13
C HIS A 339 7.25 -18.16 -8.11
N GLU A 340 7.22 -19.20 -8.94
CA GLU A 340 6.03 -19.54 -9.75
C GLU A 340 4.86 -19.85 -8.80
N SER A 341 3.77 -19.12 -8.97
CA SER A 341 2.50 -19.30 -8.24
C SER A 341 1.71 -20.49 -8.79
#